data_7e0f53645703190a96a1d59712a17661
#
_entry.id   7e0f53645703190a96a1d59712a17661
#
_cell.length_a   1.000
_cell.length_b   1.000
_cell.length_c   1.000
_cell.angle_alpha   90.00
_cell.angle_beta   90.00
_cell.angle_gamma   90.00
#
_symmetry.space_group_name_H-M   'P 1'
#
loop_
_entity.id
_entity.type
_entity.pdbx_description
1 polymer ?
#
loop_
_entity_poly.entity_id
_entity_poly.type
_entity_poly.pdbx_seq_one_letter_code
_entity_poly.pdbx_strand_id
1 'polypeptide(L)' 'MRTLREDRDLTQRQLAQLLRIHQTTYSDYELGRLNVPTVVWEKLADFYGVSVDYLLGRTDREKPYPPRR' A
#
# COMPACT_ATOMS: atom_id res chain seq x y z
N MET A 1 -3.17 4.94 -1.42
CA MET A 1 -1.78 4.60 -1.04
C MET A 1 -1.05 5.81 -0.44
N ARG A 2 -0.94 6.90 -1.17
CA ARG A 2 -0.24 8.10 -0.72
C ARG A 2 -0.86 8.71 0.54
N THR A 3 -2.16 8.79 0.61
CA THR A 3 -2.87 9.39 1.74
C THR A 3 -2.55 8.66 3.05
N LEU A 4 -2.59 7.32 3.04
CA LEU A 4 -2.24 6.55 4.23
C LEU A 4 -0.80 6.76 4.65
N ARG A 5 0.10 6.87 3.68
CA ARG A 5 1.51 7.13 3.95
C ARG A 5 1.69 8.47 4.64
N GLU A 6 1.04 9.51 4.11
CA GLU A 6 1.13 10.86 4.66
C GLU A 6 0.48 10.95 6.04
N ASP A 7 -0.65 10.28 6.23
CA ASP A 7 -1.33 10.26 7.53
C ASP A 7 -0.47 9.67 8.64
N ARG A 8 0.49 8.82 8.29
CA ARG A 8 1.39 8.17 9.25
C ARG A 8 2.77 8.79 9.26
N ASP A 9 2.94 9.93 8.60
CA ASP A 9 4.21 10.64 8.52
C ASP A 9 5.34 9.78 7.96
N LEU A 10 5.01 8.90 7.02
CA LEU A 10 5.99 8.03 6.39
C LEU A 10 6.48 8.64 5.08
N THR A 11 7.76 8.44 4.78
CA THR A 11 8.34 8.90 3.52
C THR A 11 8.26 7.81 2.47
N GLN A 12 8.34 8.21 1.19
CA GLN A 12 8.45 7.24 0.10
C GLN A 12 9.66 6.33 0.28
N ARG A 13 10.75 6.88 0.78
CA ARG A 13 11.96 6.11 1.04
C ARG A 13 11.73 5.01 2.05
N GLN A 14 11.00 5.31 3.14
CA GLN A 14 10.68 4.31 4.16
C GLN A 14 9.86 3.16 3.58
N LEU A 15 8.85 3.48 2.77
CA LEU A 15 8.02 2.47 2.13
C LEU A 15 8.82 1.65 1.11
N ALA A 16 9.69 2.30 0.34
CA ALA A 16 10.54 1.60 -0.60
C ALA A 16 11.45 0.59 0.12
N GLN A 17 12.02 0.98 1.25
CA GLN A 17 12.84 0.09 2.06
C GLN A 17 12.03 -1.09 2.61
N LEU A 18 10.82 -0.82 3.08
CA LEU A 18 9.91 -1.87 3.57
C LEU A 18 9.62 -2.90 2.48
N LEU A 19 9.39 -2.43 1.27
CA LEU A 19 9.07 -3.29 0.12
C LEU A 19 10.31 -3.84 -0.57
N ARG A 20 11.50 -3.40 -0.17
CA ARG A 20 12.79 -3.79 -0.78
C ARG A 20 12.87 -3.46 -2.26
N ILE A 21 12.40 -2.26 -2.60
CA ILE A 21 12.45 -1.74 -3.96
C ILE A 21 13.12 -0.37 -3.94
N HIS A 22 13.47 0.12 -5.13
CA HIS A 22 14.03 1.47 -5.24
C HIS A 22 12.95 2.52 -4.97
N GLN A 23 13.35 3.65 -4.40
CA GLN A 23 12.43 4.75 -4.14
C GLN A 23 11.77 5.24 -5.44
N THR A 24 12.51 5.25 -6.54
CA THR A 24 11.96 5.64 -7.85
C THR A 24 10.82 4.72 -8.26
N THR A 25 10.98 3.40 -8.05
CA THR A 25 9.93 2.43 -8.35
C THR A 25 8.70 2.67 -7.49
N TYR A 26 8.88 2.90 -6.20
CA TYR A 26 7.76 3.20 -5.32
C TYR A 26 7.06 4.49 -5.74
N SER A 27 7.83 5.52 -6.07
CA SER A 27 7.27 6.78 -6.55
C SER A 27 6.41 6.56 -7.81
N ASP A 28 6.89 5.73 -8.73
CA ASP A 28 6.15 5.40 -9.95
C ASP A 28 4.84 4.67 -9.62
N TYR A 29 4.82 3.84 -8.59
CA TYR A 29 3.58 3.21 -8.12
C TYR A 29 2.58 4.26 -7.64
N GLU A 30 3.03 5.23 -6.85
CA GLU A 30 2.13 6.29 -6.34
C GLU A 30 1.61 7.18 -7.48
N LEU A 31 2.43 7.40 -8.50
CA LEU A 31 2.06 8.24 -9.63
C LEU A 31 1.25 7.49 -10.71
N GLY A 32 1.09 6.19 -10.55
CA GLY A 32 0.36 5.38 -11.52
C GLY A 32 1.13 5.08 -12.80
N ARG A 33 2.44 5.28 -12.81
CA ARG A 33 3.29 4.99 -13.98
C ARG A 33 3.59 3.53 -14.17
N LEU A 34 3.54 2.75 -13.08
CA LEU A 34 3.75 1.30 -13.09
C LEU A 34 2.59 0.62 -12.40
N ASN A 35 2.24 -0.56 -12.90
CA ASN A 35 1.25 -1.40 -12.24
C ASN A 35 1.83 -1.98 -10.97
N VAL A 36 1.09 -1.90 -9.88
CA VAL A 36 1.52 -2.44 -8.59
C VAL A 36 1.20 -3.93 -8.54
N PRO A 37 2.20 -4.80 -8.35
CA PRO A 37 1.94 -6.24 -8.22
C PRO A 37 1.04 -6.53 -7.01
N THR A 38 0.25 -7.59 -7.11
CA THR A 38 -0.65 -7.98 -6.02
C THR A 38 0.11 -8.21 -4.71
N VAL A 39 1.30 -8.80 -4.78
CA VAL A 39 2.11 -9.06 -3.59
C VAL A 39 2.51 -7.77 -2.88
N VAL A 40 2.70 -6.68 -3.62
CA VAL A 40 3.00 -5.38 -3.03
C VAL A 40 1.77 -4.82 -2.31
N TRP A 41 0.59 -4.94 -2.93
CA TRP A 41 -0.66 -4.55 -2.29
C TRP A 41 -0.87 -5.31 -0.97
N GLU A 42 -0.60 -6.61 -0.97
CA GLU A 42 -0.75 -7.44 0.22
C GLU A 42 0.20 -6.98 1.33
N LYS A 43 1.45 -6.70 0.99
CA LYS A 43 2.42 -6.21 1.97
C LYS A 43 2.02 -4.86 2.55
N LEU A 44 1.53 -3.96 1.73
CA LEU A 44 1.07 -2.66 2.20
C LEU A 44 -0.17 -2.80 3.08
N ALA A 45 -1.10 -3.66 2.70
CA ALA A 45 -2.29 -3.92 3.51
C ALA A 45 -1.92 -4.45 4.89
N ASP A 46 -1.00 -5.40 4.96
CA ASP A 46 -0.51 -5.95 6.22
C ASP A 46 0.17 -4.88 7.06
N PHE A 47 1.02 -4.08 6.43
CA PHE A 47 1.75 -3.03 7.12
C PHE A 47 0.81 -1.98 7.73
N TYR A 48 -0.18 -1.54 6.97
CA TYR A 48 -1.13 -0.53 7.43
C TYR A 48 -2.25 -1.11 8.27
N GLY A 49 -2.43 -2.43 8.28
CA GLY A 49 -3.53 -3.05 9.00
C GLY A 49 -4.89 -2.78 8.35
N VAL A 50 -4.92 -2.69 7.04
CA VAL A 50 -6.14 -2.41 6.26
C VAL A 50 -6.35 -3.49 5.21
N SER A 51 -7.53 -3.50 4.58
CA SER A 51 -7.79 -4.44 3.49
C SER A 51 -7.14 -3.95 2.20
N VAL A 52 -6.82 -4.89 1.30
CA VAL A 52 -6.34 -4.55 -0.05
C VAL A 52 -7.40 -3.73 -0.78
N ASP A 53 -8.68 -4.08 -0.64
CA ASP A 53 -9.77 -3.34 -1.27
C ASP A 53 -9.81 -1.88 -0.82
N TYR A 54 -9.54 -1.63 0.45
CA TYR A 54 -9.47 -0.26 0.97
C TYR A 54 -8.33 0.51 0.28
N LEU A 55 -7.16 -0.11 0.14
CA LEU A 55 -6.03 0.51 -0.55
C LEU A 55 -6.34 0.81 -2.01
N LEU A 56 -7.11 -0.05 -2.66
CA LEU A 56 -7.50 0.13 -4.06
C LEU A 56 -8.68 1.10 -4.24
N GLY A 57 -9.25 1.59 -3.14
CA GLY A 57 -10.37 2.51 -3.19
C GLY A 57 -11.71 1.84 -3.52
N ARG A 58 -11.80 0.52 -3.34
CA ARG A 58 -13.02 -0.23 -3.66
C ARG A 58 -14.03 -0.31 -2.52
N THR A 59 -13.61 0.05 -1.32
CA THR A 59 -14.44 -0.04 -0.13
C THR A 59 -14.02 1.02 0.88
N ASP A 60 -14.94 1.41 1.75
CA ASP A 60 -14.64 2.29 2.88
C ASP A 60 -14.19 1.51 4.12
N ARG A 61 -14.16 0.18 4.06
CA ARG A 61 -13.73 -0.65 5.18
C ARG A 61 -12.23 -0.60 5.33
N GLU A 62 -11.78 0.04 6.37
CA GLU A 62 -10.36 0.13 6.67
C GLU A 62 -9.78 -1.20 7.12
N LYS A 63 -10.51 -1.92 7.98
CA LYS A 63 -10.04 -3.18 8.53
C LYS A 63 -10.11 -4.31 7.51
N PRO A 64 -9.15 -5.26 7.53
CA PRO A 64 -9.21 -6.41 6.66
C PRO A 64 -10.50 -7.20 6.86
N TYR A 65 -10.96 -7.84 5.80
CA TYR A 65 -12.10 -8.72 5.88
C TYR A 65 -11.79 -9.92 6.79
N PRO A 66 -12.79 -10.44 7.51
CA PRO A 66 -12.57 -11.66 8.29
C PRO A 66 -12.09 -12.80 7.40
N PRO A 67 -11.24 -13.70 7.90
CA PRO A 67 -10.82 -14.85 7.10
C PRO A 67 -12.01 -15.73 6.75
N ARG A 68 -11.98 -16.25 5.56
CA ARG A 68 -13.00 -17.19 5.10
C ARG A 68 -12.74 -18.56 5.68
N ARG A 69 -13.79 -19.28 5.89
CA ARG A 69 -13.72 -20.63 6.42
C ARG A 69 -14.27 -21.63 5.44
#